data_f6ed7d001e4c19efe9d7010ace1f1095
#
_entry.id   f6ed7d001e4c19efe9d7010ace1f1095
#
_cell.length_a   1.000
_cell.length_b   1.000
_cell.length_c   1.000
_cell.angle_alpha   90.00
_cell.angle_beta   90.00
_cell.angle_gamma   90.00
#
_symmetry.space_group_name_H-M   'P 1'
#
loop_
_entity.id
_entity.type
_entity.pdbx_description
1 polymer ?
#
loop_
_entity_poly.entity_id
_entity_poly.type
_entity_poly.pdbx_seq_one_letter_code
_entity_poly.pdbx_strand_id
1 'polypeptide(L)'
;MLQISKYTAISPDEIELNAIRSQGAGGQNVNKVSTAIHLRFDIHASSLSPLYKERLLNLSDRRITKDGMIIIKAQQHRTQEQNREDALKRLQELIKSVAIVPIKRKPTKPSRRAQDRRIEAKAKRGEIKSLRGNITQDDF
;
A
#
# COMPACT_ATOMS: atom_id res chain seq x y z
N MET A 1 -3.74 24.62 -5.47
CA MET A 1 -4.03 23.42 -6.30
C MET A 1 -3.05 22.32 -5.98
N LEU A 2 -3.55 21.12 -5.77
CA LEU A 2 -2.73 19.94 -5.55
C LEU A 2 -2.38 19.29 -6.89
N GLN A 3 -1.13 19.44 -7.32
CA GLN A 3 -0.67 18.93 -8.62
C GLN A 3 -0.47 17.41 -8.56
N ILE A 4 -1.16 16.67 -9.40
CA ILE A 4 -1.06 15.20 -9.49
C ILE A 4 -0.16 14.80 -10.65
N SER A 5 -0.39 15.38 -11.81
CA SER A 5 0.41 15.17 -13.00
C SER A 5 0.57 16.49 -13.76
N LYS A 6 1.29 16.45 -14.88
CA LYS A 6 1.44 17.64 -15.75
C LYS A 6 0.09 18.23 -16.19
N TYR A 7 -0.94 17.40 -16.31
CA TYR A 7 -2.26 17.78 -16.84
C TYR A 7 -3.40 17.63 -15.82
N THR A 8 -3.12 17.16 -14.62
CA THR A 8 -4.15 16.87 -13.60
C THR A 8 -3.79 17.56 -12.31
N ALA A 9 -4.67 18.44 -11.85
CA ALA A 9 -4.58 19.11 -10.56
C ALA A 9 -5.94 19.05 -9.86
N ILE A 10 -5.94 19.01 -8.55
CA ILE A 10 -7.14 19.01 -7.70
C ILE A 10 -7.27 20.40 -7.09
N SER A 11 -8.49 20.96 -7.15
CA SER A 11 -8.81 22.21 -6.48
C SER A 11 -8.81 22.04 -4.95
N PRO A 12 -8.36 23.04 -4.18
CA PRO A 12 -8.48 23.01 -2.72
C PRO A 12 -9.91 22.84 -2.22
N ASP A 13 -10.89 23.32 -2.97
CA ASP A 13 -12.33 23.25 -2.64
C ASP A 13 -12.89 21.82 -2.64
N GLU A 14 -12.21 20.91 -3.33
CA GLU A 14 -12.55 19.48 -3.39
C GLU A 14 -12.00 18.68 -2.19
N ILE A 15 -11.13 19.29 -1.38
CA ILE A 15 -10.46 18.66 -0.25
C ILE A 15 -10.97 19.30 1.05
N GLU A 16 -11.60 18.49 1.87
CA GLU A 16 -12.03 18.90 3.20
C GLU A 16 -10.93 18.60 4.24
N LEU A 17 -10.51 19.64 4.95
CA LEU A 17 -9.47 19.55 5.98
C LEU A 17 -10.02 20.02 7.32
N ASN A 18 -10.14 19.11 8.27
CA ASN A 18 -10.62 19.39 9.61
C ASN A 18 -9.52 19.17 10.65
N ALA A 19 -9.32 20.14 11.53
CA ALA A 19 -8.43 19.98 12.67
C ALA A 19 -9.12 19.14 13.74
N ILE A 20 -8.44 18.10 14.21
CA ILE A 20 -8.90 17.21 15.27
C ILE A 20 -7.83 17.09 16.36
N ARG A 21 -8.22 16.62 17.54
CA ARG A 21 -7.25 16.30 18.60
C ARG A 21 -6.41 15.10 18.19
N SER A 22 -5.10 15.21 18.36
CA SER A 22 -4.21 14.07 18.16
C SER A 22 -4.47 13.00 19.22
N GLN A 23 -4.44 11.75 18.81
CA GLN A 23 -4.49 10.60 19.70
C GLN A 23 -3.07 10.13 20.00
N GLY A 24 -2.69 10.08 21.28
CA GLY A 24 -1.39 9.59 21.71
C GLY A 24 -1.34 9.44 23.21
N ALA A 25 -0.45 8.58 23.69
CA ALA A 25 -0.22 8.37 25.09
C ALA A 25 0.58 9.55 25.66
N GLY A 26 -0.08 10.42 26.41
CA GLY A 26 0.59 11.25 27.37
C GLY A 26 1.04 12.63 26.90
N GLY A 27 0.83 13.56 27.78
CA GLY A 27 1.22 14.97 27.74
C GLY A 27 0.01 15.89 27.75
N GLN A 28 0.11 16.96 28.55
CA GLN A 28 -0.98 17.95 28.68
C GLN A 28 -1.30 18.64 27.35
N ASN A 29 -0.35 18.72 26.42
CA ASN A 29 -0.52 19.34 25.11
C ASN A 29 -1.36 18.49 24.15
N VAL A 30 -1.34 17.16 24.25
CA VAL A 30 -2.11 16.25 23.41
C VAL A 30 -3.63 16.42 23.61
N ASN A 31 -4.04 16.77 24.83
CA ASN A 31 -5.45 16.94 25.19
C ASN A 31 -5.99 18.35 24.95
N LYS A 32 -5.13 19.34 24.78
CA LYS A 32 -5.51 20.76 24.69
C LYS A 32 -5.42 21.36 23.29
N VAL A 33 -4.62 20.81 22.41
CA VAL A 33 -4.33 21.39 21.10
C VAL A 33 -4.75 20.45 19.97
N SER A 34 -5.59 20.94 19.07
CA SER A 34 -6.03 20.21 17.86
C SER A 34 -5.00 20.37 16.74
N THR A 35 -3.92 19.63 16.81
CA THR A 35 -2.83 19.67 15.80
C THR A 35 -2.98 18.61 14.71
N ALA A 36 -3.74 17.55 14.95
CA ALA A 36 -3.99 16.53 13.95
C ALA A 36 -4.97 17.02 12.87
N ILE A 37 -4.73 16.60 11.64
CA ILE A 37 -5.58 16.93 10.50
C ILE A 37 -6.30 15.66 10.02
N HIS A 38 -7.60 15.80 9.84
CA HIS A 38 -8.48 14.82 9.21
C HIS A 38 -8.85 15.33 7.83
N LEU A 39 -8.30 14.68 6.80
CA LEU A 39 -8.54 14.99 5.41
C LEU A 39 -9.62 14.06 4.86
N ARG A 40 -10.60 14.65 4.15
CA ARG A 40 -11.62 13.91 3.41
C ARG A 40 -11.65 14.38 1.96
N PHE A 41 -11.73 13.43 1.05
CA PHE A 41 -11.78 13.69 -0.39
C PHE A 41 -12.78 12.72 -1.04
N ASP A 42 -13.76 13.28 -1.73
CA ASP A 42 -14.78 12.49 -2.44
C ASP A 42 -14.31 12.20 -3.86
N ILE A 43 -14.08 10.92 -4.15
CA ILE A 43 -13.63 10.46 -5.47
C ILE A 43 -14.69 10.72 -6.52
N HIS A 44 -15.96 10.47 -6.21
CA HIS A 44 -17.07 10.62 -7.16
C HIS A 44 -17.33 12.07 -7.54
N ALA A 45 -17.29 12.97 -6.56
CA ALA A 45 -17.54 14.40 -6.76
C ALA A 45 -16.32 15.18 -7.28
N SER A 46 -15.15 14.52 -7.37
CA SER A 46 -13.90 15.17 -7.77
C SER A 46 -13.83 15.48 -9.26
N SER A 47 -12.94 16.39 -9.62
CA SER A 47 -12.60 16.74 -11.02
C SER A 47 -11.65 15.74 -11.70
N LEU A 48 -11.30 14.64 -11.02
CA LEU A 48 -10.48 13.59 -11.59
C LEU A 48 -11.14 12.95 -12.81
N SER A 49 -10.32 12.53 -13.77
CA SER A 49 -10.84 11.80 -14.93
C SER A 49 -11.47 10.46 -14.52
N PRO A 50 -12.44 9.95 -15.31
CA PRO A 50 -13.11 8.68 -15.00
C PRO A 50 -12.13 7.51 -14.79
N LEU A 51 -11.01 7.50 -15.49
CA LEU A 51 -9.97 6.49 -15.37
C LEU A 51 -9.31 6.49 -13.97
N TYR A 52 -9.00 7.68 -13.42
CA TYR A 52 -8.47 7.81 -12.06
C TYR A 52 -9.50 7.38 -11.01
N LYS A 53 -10.76 7.79 -11.19
CA LYS A 53 -11.86 7.43 -10.29
C LYS A 53 -12.05 5.91 -10.21
N GLU A 54 -12.11 5.25 -11.35
CA GLU A 54 -12.26 3.80 -11.45
C GLU A 54 -11.09 3.07 -10.77
N ARG A 55 -9.86 3.48 -11.04
CA ARG A 55 -8.68 2.88 -10.44
C ARG A 55 -8.60 3.09 -8.93
N LEU A 56 -8.97 4.27 -8.43
CA LEU A 56 -9.02 4.54 -6.99
C LEU A 56 -10.08 3.69 -6.30
N LEU A 57 -11.27 3.54 -6.89
CA LEU A 57 -12.35 2.73 -6.33
C LEU A 57 -12.01 1.23 -6.31
N ASN A 58 -11.23 0.76 -7.27
CA ASN A 58 -10.77 -0.63 -7.35
C ASN A 58 -9.52 -0.90 -6.50
N LEU A 59 -8.87 0.14 -5.97
CA LEU A 59 -7.69 0.01 -5.14
C LEU A 59 -8.06 -0.53 -3.75
N SER A 60 -7.44 -1.61 -3.32
CA SER A 60 -7.57 -2.15 -1.96
C SER A 60 -6.67 -1.36 -0.99
N ASP A 61 -7.17 -0.25 -0.51
CA ASP A 61 -6.46 0.61 0.45
C ASP A 61 -7.40 0.99 1.61
N ARG A 62 -6.89 0.94 2.84
CA ARG A 62 -7.66 1.23 4.05
C ARG A 62 -8.16 2.67 4.13
N ARG A 63 -7.51 3.58 3.42
CA ARG A 63 -7.87 5.00 3.36
C ARG A 63 -9.10 5.27 2.49
N ILE A 64 -9.48 4.32 1.64
CA ILE A 64 -10.61 4.43 0.74
C ILE A 64 -11.79 3.67 1.33
N THR A 65 -12.90 4.39 1.58
CA THR A 65 -14.13 3.78 2.08
C THR A 65 -14.94 3.16 0.94
N LYS A 66 -15.89 2.30 1.28
CA LYS A 66 -16.83 1.69 0.31
C LYS A 66 -17.68 2.72 -0.45
N ASP A 67 -17.90 3.88 0.17
CA ASP A 67 -18.67 4.99 -0.40
C ASP A 67 -17.86 5.85 -1.39
N GLY A 68 -16.59 5.53 -1.60
CA GLY A 68 -15.70 6.29 -2.49
C GLY A 68 -15.10 7.55 -1.86
N MET A 69 -14.97 7.57 -0.54
CA MET A 69 -14.30 8.64 0.19
C MET A 69 -12.87 8.23 0.54
N ILE A 70 -11.91 9.11 0.30
CA ILE A 70 -10.55 8.98 0.83
C ILE A 70 -10.49 9.71 2.16
N ILE A 71 -10.06 9.00 3.20
CA ILE A 71 -9.90 9.54 4.55
C ILE A 71 -8.44 9.37 4.98
N ILE A 72 -7.79 10.49 5.27
CA ILE A 72 -6.39 10.52 5.72
C ILE A 72 -6.32 11.29 7.04
N LYS A 73 -5.71 10.66 8.04
CA LYS A 73 -5.44 11.28 9.33
C LYS A 73 -3.94 11.53 9.46
N ALA A 74 -3.54 12.79 9.58
CA ALA A 74 -2.16 13.21 9.77
C ALA A 74 -1.97 13.78 11.18
N GLN A 75 -1.13 13.15 11.98
CA GLN A 75 -0.87 13.53 13.37
C GLN A 75 0.59 13.33 13.79
N GLN A 76 1.50 13.12 12.84
CA GLN A 76 2.90 12.78 13.12
C GLN A 76 3.73 14.00 13.50
N HIS A 77 3.32 15.18 13.06
CA HIS A 77 4.03 16.42 13.31
C HIS A 77 3.47 17.18 14.50
N ARG A 78 4.30 18.05 15.05
CA ARG A 78 3.94 18.87 16.22
C ARG A 78 3.01 20.03 15.88
N THR A 79 3.11 20.57 14.67
CA THR A 79 2.30 21.69 14.21
C THR A 79 1.16 21.26 13.29
N GLN A 80 0.06 22.00 13.34
CA GLN A 80 -1.10 21.76 12.49
C GLN A 80 -0.74 21.94 11.00
N GLU A 81 0.08 22.94 10.68
CA GLU A 81 0.51 23.25 9.32
C GLU A 81 1.28 22.08 8.70
N GLN A 82 2.26 21.53 9.42
CA GLN A 82 3.02 20.38 8.98
C GLN A 82 2.14 19.14 8.78
N ASN A 83 1.16 18.91 9.65
CA ASN A 83 0.21 17.81 9.51
C ASN A 83 -0.71 18.02 8.29
N ARG A 84 -1.08 19.27 8.00
CA ARG A 84 -1.85 19.62 6.80
C ARG A 84 -1.07 19.31 5.52
N GLU A 85 0.18 19.73 5.45
CA GLU A 85 1.05 19.43 4.32
C GLU A 85 1.27 17.92 4.15
N ASP A 86 1.49 17.20 5.25
CA ASP A 86 1.63 15.75 5.24
C ASP A 86 0.36 15.05 4.72
N ALA A 87 -0.81 15.49 5.16
CA ALA A 87 -2.09 14.94 4.69
C ALA A 87 -2.27 15.15 3.16
N LEU A 88 -1.98 16.36 2.67
CA LEU A 88 -2.04 16.68 1.24
C LEU A 88 -1.03 15.88 0.42
N LYS A 89 0.19 15.72 0.93
CA LYS A 89 1.22 14.90 0.30
C LYS A 89 0.80 13.43 0.19
N ARG A 90 0.25 12.87 1.26
CA ARG A 90 -0.26 11.48 1.25
C ARG A 90 -1.42 11.29 0.28
N LEU A 91 -2.32 12.25 0.15
CA LEU A 91 -3.38 12.23 -0.86
C LEU A 91 -2.78 12.28 -2.27
N GLN A 92 -1.82 13.16 -2.52
CA GLN A 92 -1.14 13.28 -3.79
C GLN A 92 -0.44 11.98 -4.19
N GLU A 93 0.30 11.36 -3.27
CA GLU A 93 1.00 10.08 -3.49
C GLU A 93 0.03 8.95 -3.80
N LEU A 94 -1.10 8.87 -3.08
CA LEU A 94 -2.14 7.87 -3.32
C LEU A 94 -2.72 8.00 -4.73
N ILE A 95 -3.06 9.20 -5.16
CA ILE A 95 -3.61 9.44 -6.49
C ILE A 95 -2.55 9.21 -7.58
N LYS A 96 -1.31 9.61 -7.35
CA LYS A 96 -0.19 9.32 -8.27
C LYS A 96 0.06 7.82 -8.43
N SER A 97 -0.12 7.04 -7.38
CA SER A 97 0.10 5.58 -7.44
C SER A 97 -0.82 4.88 -8.44
N VAL A 98 -2.03 5.37 -8.62
CA VAL A 98 -3.00 4.80 -9.59
C VAL A 98 -2.81 5.33 -11.02
N ALA A 99 -2.03 6.39 -11.18
CA ALA A 99 -1.67 6.90 -12.51
C ALA A 99 -0.73 5.93 -13.26
N ILE A 100 0.09 5.20 -12.52
CA ILE A 100 1.06 4.27 -13.07
C ILE A 100 0.33 2.96 -13.43
N VAL A 101 0.36 2.60 -14.71
CA VAL A 101 -0.13 1.30 -15.17
C VAL A 101 0.96 0.26 -14.88
N PRO A 102 0.74 -0.71 -14.00
CA PRO A 102 1.73 -1.75 -13.79
C PRO A 102 1.91 -2.57 -15.07
N ILE A 103 3.15 -2.71 -15.52
CA ILE A 103 3.48 -3.56 -16.67
C ILE A 103 3.12 -5.00 -16.29
N LYS A 104 2.27 -5.64 -17.11
CA LYS A 104 1.92 -7.04 -16.92
C LYS A 104 3.18 -7.90 -16.95
N ARG A 105 3.50 -8.52 -15.83
CA ARG A 105 4.66 -9.43 -15.76
C ARG A 105 4.41 -10.63 -16.64
N LYS A 106 5.31 -10.87 -17.59
CA LYS A 106 5.30 -12.11 -18.37
C LYS A 106 5.77 -13.25 -17.46
N PRO A 107 5.05 -14.39 -17.41
CA PRO A 107 5.50 -15.54 -16.65
C PRO A 107 6.84 -16.03 -17.24
N THR A 108 7.84 -16.16 -16.37
CA THR A 108 9.15 -16.69 -16.76
C THR A 108 9.15 -18.21 -16.55
N LYS A 109 9.67 -18.94 -17.55
CA LYS A 109 9.90 -20.38 -17.40
C LYS A 109 11.27 -20.60 -16.71
N PRO A 110 11.40 -21.65 -15.88
CA PRO A 110 12.69 -22.01 -15.31
C PRO A 110 13.71 -22.30 -16.43
N SER A 111 14.95 -21.90 -16.22
CA SER A 111 16.02 -22.22 -17.16
C SER A 111 16.30 -23.73 -17.18
N ARG A 112 16.85 -24.25 -18.28
CA ARG A 112 17.20 -25.65 -18.42
C ARG A 112 18.13 -26.12 -17.29
N ARG A 113 19.13 -25.32 -16.96
CA ARG A 113 20.01 -25.57 -15.81
C ARG A 113 19.30 -25.63 -14.46
N ALA A 114 18.25 -24.85 -14.26
CA ALA A 114 17.47 -24.89 -13.03
C ALA A 114 16.64 -26.17 -12.94
N GLN A 115 16.11 -26.63 -14.06
CA GLN A 115 15.39 -27.91 -14.14
C GLN A 115 16.33 -29.09 -13.88
N ASP A 116 17.52 -29.11 -14.50
CA ASP A 116 18.53 -30.15 -14.30
C ASP A 116 18.97 -30.23 -12.83
N ARG A 117 19.28 -29.08 -12.21
CA ARG A 117 19.62 -29.04 -10.80
C ARG A 117 18.50 -29.55 -9.87
N ARG A 118 17.23 -29.28 -10.25
CA ARG A 118 16.09 -29.77 -9.50
C ARG A 118 15.98 -31.30 -9.61
N ILE A 119 16.20 -31.86 -10.80
CA ILE A 119 16.17 -33.30 -11.07
C ILE A 119 17.31 -33.98 -10.30
N GLU A 120 18.54 -33.46 -10.38
CA GLU A 120 19.69 -33.97 -9.64
C GLU A 120 19.46 -33.96 -8.12
N ALA A 121 18.95 -32.86 -7.59
CA ALA A 121 18.64 -32.75 -6.16
C ALA A 121 17.56 -33.75 -5.73
N LYS A 122 16.58 -34.00 -6.60
CA LYS A 122 15.50 -34.99 -6.35
C LYS A 122 16.08 -36.41 -6.39
N ALA A 123 16.95 -36.72 -7.34
CA ALA A 123 17.62 -38.00 -7.45
C ALA A 123 18.48 -38.32 -6.22
N LYS A 124 19.33 -37.35 -5.79
CA LYS A 124 20.15 -37.47 -4.56
C LYS A 124 19.31 -37.73 -3.31
N ARG A 125 18.18 -37.01 -3.16
CA ARG A 125 17.27 -37.26 -2.04
C ARG A 125 16.63 -38.64 -2.10
N GLY A 126 16.28 -39.13 -3.29
CA GLY A 126 15.75 -40.48 -3.50
C GLY A 126 16.77 -41.54 -3.12
N GLU A 127 18.02 -41.34 -3.51
CA GLU A 127 19.14 -42.23 -3.19
C GLU A 127 19.39 -42.30 -1.68
N ILE A 128 19.48 -41.17 -1.02
CA ILE A 128 19.60 -41.09 0.46
C ILE A 128 18.41 -41.76 1.14
N LYS A 129 17.21 -41.62 0.62
CA LYS A 129 16.00 -42.27 1.15
C LYS A 129 16.02 -43.78 1.00
N SER A 130 16.52 -44.31 -0.12
CA SER A 130 16.66 -45.75 -0.34
C SER A 130 17.70 -46.38 0.59
N LEU A 131 18.77 -45.64 0.90
CA LEU A 131 19.81 -46.06 1.86
C LEU A 131 19.31 -46.11 3.33
N ARG A 132 18.18 -45.48 3.63
CA ARG A 132 17.52 -45.53 4.94
C ARG A 132 16.59 -46.75 5.10
N GLY A 133 16.78 -47.81 4.35
CA GLY A 133 15.96 -49.04 4.45
C GLY A 133 15.84 -49.52 5.87
N ASN A 134 14.75 -50.25 6.17
CA ASN A 134 14.51 -50.83 7.48
C ASN A 134 15.70 -51.72 7.84
N ILE A 135 16.33 -51.41 8.98
CA ILE A 135 17.33 -52.26 9.60
C ILE A 135 16.53 -53.47 10.08
N THR A 136 16.72 -54.60 9.44
CA THR A 136 16.18 -55.89 9.92
C THR A 136 17.04 -56.38 11.07
N GLN A 137 16.42 -57.13 12.02
CA GLN A 137 17.11 -57.66 13.21
C GLN A 137 18.28 -58.57 12.88
N ASP A 138 18.46 -58.96 11.63
CA ASP A 138 19.52 -59.83 11.17
C ASP A 138 20.88 -59.09 10.88
N ASP A 139 20.91 -57.77 11.02
CA ASP A 139 22.07 -56.94 10.82
C ASP A 139 22.91 -56.70 12.11
N PHE A 140 22.60 -57.38 13.19
CA PHE A 140 23.29 -57.29 14.48
C PHE A 140 24.00 -58.59 14.82
#